data_1bacd52cdef10ab0ca6181f35123036a
#
_entry.id   1bacd52cdef10ab0ca6181f35123036a
#
_cell.length_a   1.000
_cell.length_b   1.000
_cell.length_c   1.000
_cell.angle_alpha   90.00
_cell.angle_beta   90.00
_cell.angle_gamma   90.00
#
_symmetry.space_group_name_H-M   'P 1'
#
loop_
_entity.id
_entity.type
_entity.pdbx_description
1 polymer ?
#
loop_
_entity_poly.entity_id
_entity_poly.type
_entity_poly.pdbx_seq_one_letter_code
_entity_poly.pdbx_strand_id
1 'polypeptide(L)'
;MSVNLPEMAAWFVVFVFSTTCHEAAHAWAAWRGGDATAHEGGQVSLDPFPHIRREPVGMVVVPILTYLSGNGMLGWASAPYDAAWGRRHPLRQALMSLAGPTANLLLAVLAFAALKGLLAAGVLVAPARLQMSRLADVAGGDPGSALGALAMGLSILLSLNVLLG
;
A
#
# COMPACT_ATOMS: atom_id res chain seq x y z
N MET A 1 -20.91 -0.15 16.57
CA MET A 1 -19.66 0.64 16.42
C MET A 1 -19.92 1.73 15.39
N SER A 2 -19.66 3.00 15.72
CA SER A 2 -19.73 4.08 14.72
C SER A 2 -18.50 3.97 13.80
N VAL A 3 -18.73 3.87 12.49
CA VAL A 3 -17.65 3.83 11.50
C VAL A 3 -17.04 5.23 11.41
N ASN A 4 -15.73 5.33 11.59
CA ASN A 4 -14.98 6.57 11.36
C ASN A 4 -14.72 6.71 9.84
N LEU A 5 -15.59 7.43 9.13
CA LEU A 5 -15.50 7.60 7.67
C LEU A 5 -14.17 8.23 7.19
N PRO A 6 -13.64 9.30 7.80
CA PRO A 6 -12.34 9.86 7.45
C PRO A 6 -11.20 8.83 7.57
N GLU A 7 -11.18 8.06 8.64
CA GLU A 7 -10.16 7.02 8.85
C GLU A 7 -10.32 5.88 7.82
N MET A 8 -11.56 5.44 7.56
CA MET A 8 -11.84 4.44 6.52
C MET A 8 -11.37 4.91 5.15
N ALA A 9 -11.62 6.16 4.79
CA ALA A 9 -11.17 6.73 3.53
C ALA A 9 -9.64 6.77 3.44
N ALA A 10 -8.94 7.16 4.53
CA ALA A 10 -7.49 7.14 4.58
C ALA A 10 -6.92 5.72 4.41
N TRP A 11 -7.48 4.73 5.10
CA TRP A 11 -7.13 3.33 4.92
C TRP A 11 -7.32 2.87 3.47
N PHE A 12 -8.46 3.19 2.87
CA PHE A 12 -8.79 2.78 1.50
C PHE A 12 -7.82 3.39 0.48
N VAL A 13 -7.55 4.70 0.58
CA VAL A 13 -6.60 5.38 -0.31
C VAL A 13 -5.20 4.78 -0.19
N VAL A 14 -4.72 4.57 1.04
CA VAL A 14 -3.39 4.00 1.28
C VAL A 14 -3.33 2.54 0.83
N PHE A 15 -4.38 1.74 1.07
CA PHE A 15 -4.46 0.36 0.60
C PHE A 15 -4.40 0.27 -0.93
N VAL A 16 -5.23 1.04 -1.63
CA VAL A 16 -5.24 1.06 -3.11
C VAL A 16 -3.89 1.51 -3.65
N PHE A 17 -3.29 2.56 -3.08
CA PHE A 17 -1.97 3.04 -3.48
C PHE A 17 -0.87 1.99 -3.27
N SER A 18 -0.81 1.40 -2.07
CA SER A 18 0.20 0.40 -1.73
C SER A 18 0.10 -0.86 -2.60
N THR A 19 -1.13 -1.35 -2.80
CA THR A 19 -1.40 -2.52 -3.65
C THR A 19 -1.07 -2.22 -5.12
N THR A 20 -1.41 -1.02 -5.60
CA THR A 20 -1.03 -0.58 -6.96
C THR A 20 0.48 -0.55 -7.14
N CYS A 21 1.23 0.01 -6.20
CA CYS A 21 2.70 0.03 -6.25
C CYS A 21 3.28 -1.39 -6.26
N HIS A 22 2.72 -2.29 -5.44
CA HIS A 22 3.11 -3.69 -5.36
C HIS A 22 2.94 -4.41 -6.71
N GLU A 23 1.74 -4.34 -7.28
CA GLU A 23 1.43 -4.99 -8.55
C GLU A 23 2.16 -4.35 -9.74
N ALA A 24 2.30 -3.02 -9.74
CA ALA A 24 3.10 -2.33 -10.75
C ALA A 24 4.58 -2.74 -10.73
N ALA A 25 5.13 -3.01 -9.54
CA ALA A 25 6.49 -3.51 -9.40
C ALA A 25 6.66 -4.92 -9.97
N HIS A 26 5.70 -5.83 -9.69
CA HIS A 26 5.66 -7.15 -10.32
C HIS A 26 5.58 -7.04 -11.84
N ALA A 27 4.64 -6.25 -12.34
CA ALA A 27 4.41 -6.03 -13.77
C ALA A 27 5.65 -5.45 -14.46
N TRP A 28 6.29 -4.45 -13.85
CA TRP A 28 7.52 -3.84 -14.36
C TRP A 28 8.68 -4.84 -14.40
N ALA A 29 8.87 -5.64 -13.35
CA ALA A 29 9.92 -6.64 -13.28
C ALA A 29 9.71 -7.76 -14.33
N ALA A 30 8.47 -8.22 -14.53
CA ALA A 30 8.12 -9.17 -15.57
C ALA A 30 8.45 -8.63 -16.97
N TRP A 31 8.00 -7.39 -17.25
CA TRP A 31 8.26 -6.71 -18.51
C TRP A 31 9.75 -6.55 -18.80
N ARG A 32 10.52 -6.08 -17.82
CA ARG A 32 12.00 -5.99 -17.92
C ARG A 32 12.64 -7.37 -18.07
N GLY A 33 12.00 -8.40 -17.54
CA GLY A 33 12.40 -9.80 -17.65
C GLY A 33 12.05 -10.46 -18.99
N GLY A 34 11.30 -9.77 -19.87
CA GLY A 34 10.91 -10.26 -21.20
C GLY A 34 9.52 -10.87 -21.27
N ASP A 35 8.67 -10.65 -20.26
CA ASP A 35 7.24 -10.96 -20.29
C ASP A 35 6.42 -9.67 -20.36
N ALA A 36 5.76 -9.43 -21.50
CA ALA A 36 4.96 -8.23 -21.74
C ALA A 36 3.50 -8.37 -21.28
N THR A 37 3.09 -9.51 -20.74
CA THR A 37 1.67 -9.81 -20.44
C THR A 37 0.99 -8.72 -19.59
N ALA A 38 1.60 -8.33 -18.46
CA ALA A 38 1.06 -7.26 -17.60
C ALA A 38 1.21 -5.86 -18.23
N HIS A 39 2.27 -5.64 -19.02
CA HIS A 39 2.49 -4.37 -19.71
C HIS A 39 1.40 -4.12 -20.77
N GLU A 40 1.07 -5.11 -21.59
CA GLU A 40 -0.02 -5.04 -22.57
C GLU A 40 -1.39 -4.84 -21.91
N GLY A 41 -1.56 -5.35 -20.68
CA GLY A 41 -2.73 -5.10 -19.82
C GLY A 41 -2.74 -3.72 -19.16
N GLY A 42 -1.72 -2.86 -19.39
CA GLY A 42 -1.63 -1.52 -18.80
C GLY A 42 -1.23 -1.49 -17.32
N GLN A 43 -0.75 -2.62 -16.75
CA GLN A 43 -0.45 -2.72 -15.33
C GLN A 43 0.97 -2.28 -14.93
N VAL A 44 1.82 -1.92 -15.91
CA VAL A 44 3.09 -1.21 -15.64
C VAL A 44 2.78 0.28 -15.46
N SER A 45 1.99 0.58 -14.43
CA SER A 45 1.48 1.92 -14.15
C SER A 45 1.19 2.08 -12.66
N LEU A 46 1.37 3.29 -12.14
CA LEU A 46 0.90 3.70 -10.81
C LEU A 46 -0.55 4.24 -10.83
N ASP A 47 -1.21 4.24 -11.99
CA ASP A 47 -2.64 4.45 -12.08
C ASP A 47 -3.36 3.23 -11.47
N PRO A 48 -4.22 3.39 -10.47
CA PRO A 48 -4.93 2.27 -9.85
C PRO A 48 -6.00 1.65 -10.75
N PHE A 49 -6.51 2.36 -11.75
CA PHE A 49 -7.64 1.89 -12.56
C PHE A 49 -7.39 0.58 -13.31
N PRO A 50 -6.26 0.33 -13.99
CA PRO A 50 -5.97 -0.95 -14.62
C PRO A 50 -5.99 -2.12 -13.62
N HIS A 51 -5.45 -1.90 -12.41
CA HIS A 51 -5.40 -2.90 -11.34
C HIS A 51 -6.80 -3.17 -10.75
N ILE A 52 -7.57 -2.11 -10.46
CA ILE A 52 -8.96 -2.21 -9.97
C ILE A 52 -9.86 -2.91 -10.99
N ARG A 53 -9.72 -2.59 -12.29
CA ARG A 53 -10.52 -3.25 -13.35
C ARG A 53 -10.25 -4.74 -13.42
N ARG A 54 -9.03 -5.16 -13.13
CA ARG A 54 -8.66 -6.58 -13.11
C ARG A 54 -9.19 -7.29 -11.87
N GLU A 55 -9.06 -6.67 -10.69
CA GLU A 55 -9.39 -7.27 -9.40
C GLU A 55 -10.36 -6.36 -8.58
N PRO A 56 -11.56 -6.07 -9.12
CA PRO A 56 -12.46 -5.13 -8.44
C PRO A 56 -12.94 -5.65 -7.09
N VAL A 57 -13.10 -6.95 -6.95
CA VAL A 57 -13.51 -7.57 -5.69
C VAL A 57 -12.40 -7.47 -4.65
N GLY A 58 -11.17 -7.83 -5.02
CA GLY A 58 -10.00 -7.82 -4.11
C GLY A 58 -9.53 -6.43 -3.73
N MET A 59 -9.66 -5.44 -4.63
CA MET A 59 -9.17 -4.08 -4.40
C MET A 59 -10.23 -3.11 -3.87
N VAL A 60 -11.53 -3.43 -3.98
CA VAL A 60 -12.60 -2.51 -3.57
C VAL A 60 -13.56 -3.17 -2.59
N VAL A 61 -14.20 -4.27 -3.00
CA VAL A 61 -15.31 -4.85 -2.21
C VAL A 61 -14.80 -5.43 -0.90
N VAL A 62 -13.82 -6.31 -0.97
CA VAL A 62 -13.30 -7.01 0.23
C VAL A 62 -12.62 -6.06 1.20
N PRO A 63 -11.76 -5.10 0.81
CA PRO A 63 -11.19 -4.13 1.73
C PRO A 63 -12.23 -3.33 2.52
N ILE A 64 -13.29 -2.89 1.86
CA ILE A 64 -14.40 -2.18 2.54
C ILE A 64 -15.11 -3.10 3.53
N LEU A 65 -15.44 -4.33 3.13
CA LEU A 65 -16.15 -5.28 4.00
C LEU A 65 -15.30 -5.70 5.20
N THR A 66 -14.00 -5.93 5.01
CA THR A 66 -13.10 -6.30 6.12
C THR A 66 -12.91 -5.16 7.10
N TYR A 67 -12.82 -3.91 6.61
CA TYR A 67 -12.76 -2.74 7.47
C TYR A 67 -14.05 -2.59 8.30
N LEU A 68 -15.22 -2.71 7.67
CA LEU A 68 -16.51 -2.62 8.34
C LEU A 68 -16.74 -3.74 9.37
N SER A 69 -16.12 -4.91 9.17
CA SER A 69 -16.15 -6.03 10.14
C SER A 69 -15.17 -5.85 11.31
N GLY A 70 -14.35 -4.79 11.33
CA GLY A 70 -13.37 -4.55 12.38
C GLY A 70 -12.07 -5.37 12.25
N ASN A 71 -11.84 -6.01 11.11
CA ASN A 71 -10.65 -6.85 10.85
C ASN A 71 -9.52 -6.10 10.13
N GLY A 72 -9.55 -4.77 10.12
CA GLY A 72 -8.65 -3.94 9.32
C GLY A 72 -9.02 -3.94 7.84
N MET A 73 -8.16 -3.36 6.99
CA MET A 73 -8.40 -3.30 5.56
C MET A 73 -7.54 -4.37 4.86
N LEU A 74 -8.17 -5.46 4.47
CA LEU A 74 -7.55 -6.61 3.82
C LEU A 74 -8.11 -6.76 2.41
N GLY A 75 -7.26 -7.21 1.48
CA GLY A 75 -7.66 -7.45 0.10
C GLY A 75 -6.52 -8.09 -0.68
N TRP A 76 -6.67 -8.17 -2.00
CA TRP A 76 -5.67 -8.72 -2.89
C TRP A 76 -5.73 -8.05 -4.27
N ALA A 77 -4.63 -8.16 -4.99
CA ALA A 77 -4.55 -7.90 -6.42
C ALA A 77 -3.61 -8.92 -7.08
N SER A 78 -3.50 -8.88 -8.40
CA SER A 78 -2.59 -9.74 -9.13
C SER A 78 -2.08 -9.08 -10.41
N ALA A 79 -0.77 -9.22 -10.68
CA ALA A 79 -0.19 -8.92 -11.98
C ALA A 79 -0.14 -10.21 -12.81
N PRO A 80 -0.75 -10.25 -14.02
CA PRO A 80 -0.69 -11.43 -14.87
C PRO A 80 0.72 -11.61 -15.43
N TYR A 81 1.12 -12.87 -15.62
CA TYR A 81 2.36 -13.20 -16.32
C TYR A 81 2.22 -14.49 -17.13
N ASP A 82 3.07 -14.69 -18.15
CA ASP A 82 3.13 -15.94 -18.89
C ASP A 82 3.81 -17.03 -18.05
N ALA A 83 3.05 -18.03 -17.62
CA ALA A 83 3.57 -19.16 -16.86
C ALA A 83 4.63 -19.96 -17.65
N ALA A 84 4.59 -19.98 -18.99
CA ALA A 84 5.62 -20.62 -19.79
C ALA A 84 6.93 -19.81 -19.80
N TRP A 85 6.84 -18.47 -19.81
CA TRP A 85 8.01 -17.60 -19.59
C TRP A 85 8.63 -17.87 -18.22
N GLY A 86 7.83 -17.93 -17.15
CA GLY A 86 8.31 -18.21 -15.80
C GLY A 86 9.08 -19.52 -15.71
N ARG A 87 8.56 -20.60 -16.29
CA ARG A 87 9.25 -21.90 -16.33
C ARG A 87 10.56 -21.86 -17.12
N ARG A 88 10.62 -21.07 -18.21
CA ARG A 88 11.85 -20.92 -19.03
C ARG A 88 12.89 -20.01 -18.34
N HIS A 89 12.46 -19.10 -17.45
CA HIS A 89 13.32 -18.09 -16.82
C HIS A 89 13.12 -18.02 -15.30
N PRO A 90 13.42 -19.10 -14.53
CA PRO A 90 13.09 -19.19 -13.10
C PRO A 90 13.70 -18.08 -12.25
N LEU A 91 14.93 -17.63 -12.57
CA LEU A 91 15.53 -16.50 -11.85
C LEU A 91 14.82 -15.18 -12.10
N ARG A 92 14.36 -14.93 -13.33
CA ARG A 92 13.60 -13.71 -13.64
C ARG A 92 12.23 -13.73 -12.99
N GLN A 93 11.59 -14.91 -12.94
CA GLN A 93 10.34 -15.10 -12.21
C GLN A 93 10.52 -14.85 -10.71
N ALA A 94 11.60 -15.36 -10.12
CA ALA A 94 11.91 -15.11 -8.71
C ALA A 94 12.12 -13.59 -8.43
N LEU A 95 12.87 -12.90 -9.30
CA LEU A 95 13.05 -11.44 -9.20
C LEU A 95 11.73 -10.69 -9.35
N MET A 96 10.87 -11.10 -10.28
CA MET A 96 9.52 -10.58 -10.40
C MET A 96 8.73 -10.78 -9.10
N SER A 97 8.76 -11.97 -8.51
CA SER A 97 8.05 -12.28 -7.26
C SER A 97 8.56 -11.46 -6.07
N LEU A 98 9.82 -11.09 -6.05
CA LEU A 98 10.39 -10.23 -5.00
C LEU A 98 10.10 -8.74 -5.21
N ALA A 99 9.73 -8.32 -6.41
CA ALA A 99 9.58 -6.91 -6.74
C ALA A 99 8.44 -6.23 -5.96
N GLY A 100 7.30 -6.90 -5.80
CA GLY A 100 6.16 -6.40 -5.02
C GLY A 100 6.50 -6.18 -3.55
N PRO A 101 6.94 -7.20 -2.80
CA PRO A 101 7.41 -7.03 -1.43
C PRO A 101 8.48 -5.96 -1.28
N THR A 102 9.43 -5.86 -2.22
CA THR A 102 10.47 -4.82 -2.21
C THR A 102 9.85 -3.42 -2.32
N ALA A 103 8.87 -3.23 -3.20
CA ALA A 103 8.16 -1.95 -3.32
C ALA A 103 7.47 -1.55 -2.00
N ASN A 104 6.79 -2.50 -1.34
CA ASN A 104 6.16 -2.26 -0.05
C ASN A 104 7.19 -1.94 1.03
N LEU A 105 8.30 -2.66 1.10
CA LEU A 105 9.37 -2.36 2.05
C LEU A 105 9.94 -0.94 1.83
N LEU A 106 10.12 -0.51 0.59
CA LEU A 106 10.55 0.85 0.27
C LEU A 106 9.53 1.89 0.72
N LEU A 107 8.22 1.66 0.50
CA LEU A 107 7.16 2.54 0.99
C LEU A 107 7.15 2.62 2.52
N ALA A 108 7.35 1.49 3.21
CA ALA A 108 7.46 1.45 4.67
C ALA A 108 8.66 2.26 5.17
N VAL A 109 9.83 2.11 4.55
CA VAL A 109 11.04 2.88 4.90
C VAL A 109 10.83 4.38 4.69
N LEU A 110 10.21 4.79 3.58
CA LEU A 110 9.90 6.19 3.30
C LEU A 110 8.92 6.77 4.31
N ALA A 111 7.84 6.04 4.64
CA ALA A 111 6.88 6.47 5.65
C ALA A 111 7.52 6.59 7.05
N PHE A 112 8.35 5.62 7.42
CA PHE A 112 9.11 5.65 8.67
C PHE A 112 10.06 6.84 8.74
N ALA A 113 10.83 7.10 7.68
CA ALA A 113 11.75 8.23 7.62
C ALA A 113 11.00 9.58 7.74
N ALA A 114 9.84 9.70 7.06
CA ALA A 114 9.01 10.90 7.16
C ALA A 114 8.46 11.11 8.59
N LEU A 115 7.90 10.06 9.21
CA LEU A 115 7.42 10.12 10.60
C LEU A 115 8.56 10.49 11.57
N LYS A 116 9.72 9.85 11.44
CA LYS A 116 10.90 10.13 12.28
C LYS A 116 11.40 11.55 12.10
N GLY A 117 11.43 12.07 10.86
CA GLY A 117 11.81 13.45 10.56
C GLY A 117 10.87 14.47 11.20
N LEU A 118 9.55 14.26 11.09
CA LEU A 118 8.52 15.13 11.67
C LEU A 118 8.52 15.07 13.21
N LEU A 119 8.77 13.90 13.81
CA LEU A 119 8.97 13.76 15.27
C LEU A 119 10.24 14.50 15.74
N ALA A 120 11.35 14.35 15.04
CA ALA A 120 12.60 15.02 15.36
C ALA A 120 12.51 16.57 15.22
N ALA A 121 11.70 17.04 14.28
CA ALA A 121 11.41 18.47 14.11
C ALA A 121 10.42 19.03 15.15
N GLY A 122 9.87 18.20 16.04
CA GLY A 122 8.87 18.63 17.03
C GLY A 122 7.48 18.96 16.43
N VAL A 123 7.26 18.64 15.16
CA VAL A 123 5.97 18.83 14.47
C VAL A 123 4.97 17.76 14.90
N LEU A 124 5.45 16.53 15.08
CA LEU A 124 4.69 15.43 15.64
C LEU A 124 5.24 15.03 17.00
N VAL A 125 4.43 14.33 17.78
CA VAL A 125 4.76 13.76 19.10
C VAL A 125 4.32 12.30 19.18
N ALA A 126 4.88 11.56 20.12
CA ALA A 126 4.44 10.20 20.39
C ALA A 126 2.99 10.19 20.88
N PRO A 127 2.12 9.32 20.38
CA PRO A 127 0.73 9.24 20.79
C PRO A 127 0.62 8.58 22.17
N ALA A 128 -0.46 8.87 22.90
CA ALA A 128 -0.74 8.23 24.19
C ALA A 128 -0.97 6.71 24.06
N ARG A 129 -1.47 6.26 22.90
CA ARG A 129 -1.67 4.85 22.55
C ARG A 129 -1.29 4.63 21.09
N LEU A 130 -0.46 3.64 20.84
CA LEU A 130 -0.10 3.23 19.47
C LEU A 130 -1.25 2.47 18.84
N GLN A 131 -1.60 2.86 17.61
CA GLN A 131 -2.53 2.18 16.72
C GLN A 131 -1.95 2.21 15.30
N MET A 132 -2.34 1.28 14.44
CA MET A 132 -1.84 1.22 13.06
C MET A 132 -2.12 2.50 12.27
N SER A 133 -3.24 3.16 12.54
CA SER A 133 -3.61 4.46 11.96
C SER A 133 -3.04 5.66 12.73
N ARG A 134 -2.35 5.44 13.87
CA ARG A 134 -1.91 6.50 14.77
C ARG A 134 -0.60 6.15 15.46
N LEU A 135 0.49 6.24 14.70
CA LEU A 135 1.87 6.04 15.19
C LEU A 135 2.51 7.35 15.68
N ALA A 136 1.91 8.49 15.32
CA ALA A 136 2.30 9.82 15.76
C ALA A 136 1.09 10.77 15.81
N ASP A 137 1.13 11.77 16.71
CA ASP A 137 0.13 12.81 16.88
C ASP A 137 0.71 14.19 16.53
N VAL A 138 -0.17 15.15 16.25
CA VAL A 138 0.24 16.54 16.02
C VAL A 138 0.58 17.20 17.36
N ALA A 139 1.74 17.84 17.45
CA ALA A 139 2.20 18.54 18.66
C ALA A 139 1.26 19.71 18.99
N GLY A 140 0.48 19.60 20.07
CA GLY A 140 -0.47 20.64 20.52
C GLY A 140 -1.57 21.01 19.53
N GLY A 141 -1.79 20.18 18.49
CA GLY A 141 -2.69 20.48 17.40
C GLY A 141 -3.97 19.64 17.35
N ASP A 142 -4.86 20.03 16.41
CA ASP A 142 -6.10 19.31 16.12
C ASP A 142 -5.81 18.09 15.24
N PRO A 143 -6.22 16.87 15.67
CA PRO A 143 -6.13 15.66 14.82
C PRO A 143 -6.90 15.78 13.49
N GLY A 144 -7.92 16.62 13.41
CA GLY A 144 -8.68 16.90 12.19
C GLY A 144 -7.99 17.84 11.20
N SER A 145 -6.83 18.41 11.57
CA SER A 145 -6.06 19.28 10.68
C SER A 145 -5.44 18.50 9.51
N ALA A 146 -4.98 19.23 8.47
CA ALA A 146 -4.24 18.65 7.35
C ALA A 146 -2.99 17.89 7.81
N LEU A 147 -2.30 18.39 8.86
CA LEU A 147 -1.15 17.73 9.46
C LEU A 147 -1.54 16.44 10.19
N GLY A 148 -2.71 16.43 10.86
CA GLY A 148 -3.27 15.22 11.48
C GLY A 148 -3.62 14.16 10.42
N ALA A 149 -4.23 14.57 9.31
CA ALA A 149 -4.50 13.68 8.19
C ALA A 149 -3.20 13.11 7.57
N LEU A 150 -2.15 13.93 7.44
CA LEU A 150 -0.83 13.48 6.98
C LEU A 150 -0.21 12.46 7.95
N ALA A 151 -0.23 12.74 9.28
CA ALA A 151 0.30 11.85 10.29
C ALA A 151 -0.42 10.49 10.29
N MET A 152 -1.76 10.50 10.15
CA MET A 152 -2.59 9.30 10.01
C MET A 152 -2.23 8.55 8.72
N GLY A 153 -2.17 9.22 7.58
CA GLY A 153 -1.81 8.60 6.30
C GLY A 153 -0.43 7.93 6.32
N LEU A 154 0.59 8.60 6.88
CA LEU A 154 1.93 8.03 7.05
C LEU A 154 1.94 6.85 8.04
N SER A 155 1.14 6.90 9.09
CA SER A 155 1.01 5.80 10.05
C SER A 155 0.41 4.56 9.40
N ILE A 156 -0.67 4.72 8.63
CA ILE A 156 -1.31 3.65 7.88
C ILE A 156 -0.35 3.12 6.80
N LEU A 157 0.34 4.00 6.07
CA LEU A 157 1.28 3.62 5.02
C LEU A 157 2.41 2.76 5.58
N LEU A 158 3.00 3.16 6.71
CA LEU A 158 4.03 2.36 7.39
C LEU A 158 3.47 1.01 7.84
N SER A 159 2.36 1.02 8.58
CA SER A 159 1.79 -0.19 9.17
C SER A 159 1.36 -1.21 8.12
N LEU A 160 0.66 -0.74 7.07
CA LEU A 160 0.17 -1.60 5.99
C LEU A 160 1.33 -2.20 5.20
N ASN A 161 2.33 -1.39 4.83
CA ASN A 161 3.43 -1.86 3.98
C ASN A 161 4.44 -2.75 4.73
N VAL A 162 4.52 -2.68 6.05
CA VAL A 162 5.23 -3.68 6.87
C VAL A 162 4.50 -5.03 6.86
N LEU A 163 3.17 -5.03 6.77
CA LEU A 163 2.38 -6.26 6.71
C LEU A 163 2.35 -6.90 5.31
N LEU A 164 2.47 -6.09 4.25
CA LEU A 164 2.42 -6.54 2.86
C LEU A 164 3.81 -6.87 2.28
N GLY A 165 4.89 -6.42 2.90
CA GLY A 165 6.29 -6.66 2.52
C GLY A 165 6.83 -7.91 3.16
#